data_9b56a7421d29f489c8d4967c786f9d16
#
_entry.id   9b56a7421d29f489c8d4967c786f9d16
#
_cell.length_a   1.000
_cell.length_b   1.000
_cell.length_c   1.000
_cell.angle_alpha   90.00
_cell.angle_beta   90.00
_cell.angle_gamma   90.00
#
_symmetry.space_group_name_H-M   'P 1'
#
loop_
_entity.id
_entity.type
_entity.pdbx_description
1 polymer ?
#
loop_
_entity_poly.entity_id
_entity_poly.type
_entity_poly.pdbx_seq_one_letter_code
_entity_poly.pdbx_strand_id
1 'polypeptide(L)'
;MKLPEPMNTITNLIDQYHKAQSERPRPHMGCSALGHPCDRWLWLNFRWAVVEEFEGRILRLFRRGQNEEEIIVRDLRNVGIDIRSSQARVSFGSHVSGSLDGIIESGVPEAPTKRHVAEFKTHSKKSFDDMVKHGVEKSKPQHWVQMQVYCHGTDIDRALYVAVCKDDDRLHIERVRYDADVATRAVARGQRIALADRMPEPLSADPSWYQCRFCAAHSLCHKAAPTKQANCRTCAHSTALADSTWRCERHDADDIPVDFQHTGCDDHIIHPDLVPWPMIPSEDGHSVMWRIGDRVIENGANGYKSREILANPDVCGTDEVEEMKRIFPDAEVIG
;
A
#
# COMPACT_ATOMS: atom_id res chain seq x y z
N MET A 1 36.12 17.37 10.84
CA MET A 1 34.77 17.97 10.63
C MET A 1 34.45 17.82 9.15
N LYS A 2 33.43 16.97 8.78
CA LYS A 2 32.97 16.89 7.40
C LYS A 2 32.09 18.12 7.13
N LEU A 3 32.43 18.88 6.10
CA LEU A 3 31.53 19.93 5.62
C LEU A 3 30.21 19.31 5.17
N PRO A 4 29.07 19.96 5.41
CA PRO A 4 27.78 19.49 4.88
C PRO A 4 27.87 19.45 3.35
N GLU A 5 27.37 18.37 2.75
CA GLU A 5 27.32 18.25 1.28
C GLU A 5 26.45 19.39 0.69
N PRO A 6 26.85 19.96 -0.44
CA PRO A 6 26.08 21.04 -1.05
C PRO A 6 24.68 20.54 -1.41
N MET A 7 23.64 21.27 -1.01
CA MET A 7 22.23 20.89 -1.22
C MET A 7 21.79 20.83 -2.69
N ASN A 8 22.54 21.41 -3.60
CA ASN A 8 22.23 21.52 -5.04
C ASN A 8 23.20 20.72 -5.92
N THR A 9 23.42 19.44 -5.60
CA THR A 9 24.14 18.55 -6.52
C THR A 9 23.21 18.04 -7.61
N ILE A 10 23.74 17.67 -8.80
CA ILE A 10 22.96 17.04 -9.88
C ILE A 10 22.24 15.78 -9.37
N THR A 11 22.86 15.00 -8.50
CA THR A 11 22.24 13.82 -7.88
C THR A 11 21.01 14.20 -7.08
N ASN A 12 21.09 15.24 -6.24
CA ASN A 12 19.95 15.70 -5.44
C ASN A 12 18.80 16.22 -6.32
N LEU A 13 19.12 16.95 -7.39
CA LEU A 13 18.11 17.43 -8.35
C LEU A 13 17.39 16.26 -9.03
N ILE A 14 18.12 15.23 -9.45
CA ILE A 14 17.53 14.01 -10.02
C ILE A 14 16.65 13.27 -8.98
N ASP A 15 17.12 13.15 -7.74
CA ASP A 15 16.36 12.51 -6.67
C ASP A 15 15.07 13.28 -6.33
N GLN A 16 15.15 14.61 -6.25
CA GLN A 16 13.98 15.47 -6.05
C GLN A 16 12.97 15.36 -7.20
N TYR A 17 13.44 15.34 -8.45
CA TYR A 17 12.58 15.11 -9.61
C TYR A 17 11.80 13.80 -9.48
N HIS A 18 12.48 12.69 -9.14
CA HIS A 18 11.78 11.40 -8.96
C HIS A 18 10.81 11.41 -7.78
N LYS A 19 11.16 12.06 -6.66
CA LYS A 19 10.23 12.23 -5.53
C LYS A 19 8.99 13.01 -5.92
N ALA A 20 9.12 14.06 -6.72
CA ALA A 20 7.99 14.85 -7.21
C ALA A 20 7.08 14.08 -8.19
N GLN A 21 7.59 13.02 -8.83
CA GLN A 21 6.81 12.13 -9.72
C GLN A 21 6.24 10.91 -8.99
N SER A 22 6.38 10.82 -7.66
CA SER A 22 5.83 9.69 -6.91
C SER A 22 4.31 9.63 -7.04
N GLU A 23 3.81 8.45 -7.36
CA GLU A 23 2.37 8.20 -7.45
C GLU A 23 1.73 8.23 -6.05
N ARG A 24 0.48 8.70 -6.00
CA ARG A 24 -0.34 8.59 -4.79
C ARG A 24 -0.65 7.12 -4.48
N PRO A 25 -0.93 6.77 -3.22
CA PRO A 25 -1.37 5.43 -2.85
C PRO A 25 -2.56 4.96 -3.69
N ARG A 26 -2.55 3.68 -4.08
CA ARG A 26 -3.60 3.09 -4.92
C ARG A 26 -4.95 3.06 -4.21
N PRO A 27 -6.06 3.32 -4.91
CA PRO A 27 -7.40 3.32 -4.30
C PRO A 27 -7.97 1.92 -4.04
N HIS A 28 -7.28 0.85 -4.44
CA HIS A 28 -7.70 -0.53 -4.29
C HIS A 28 -6.64 -1.37 -3.60
N MET A 29 -7.04 -2.49 -3.01
CA MET A 29 -6.11 -3.50 -2.53
C MET A 29 -5.58 -4.27 -3.74
N GLY A 30 -4.31 -4.03 -4.09
CA GLY A 30 -3.68 -4.60 -5.27
C GLY A 30 -3.50 -6.10 -5.16
N CYS A 31 -3.77 -6.85 -6.25
CA CYS A 31 -3.53 -8.30 -6.31
C CYS A 31 -2.08 -8.67 -5.95
N SER A 32 -1.11 -7.82 -6.29
CA SER A 32 0.30 -8.00 -5.91
C SER A 32 0.56 -7.95 -4.40
N ALA A 33 -0.33 -7.32 -3.62
CA ALA A 33 -0.20 -7.25 -2.18
C ALA A 33 -0.79 -8.47 -1.45
N LEU A 34 -1.70 -9.23 -2.09
CA LEU A 34 -2.43 -10.33 -1.43
C LEU A 34 -1.51 -11.46 -0.94
N GLY A 35 -0.32 -11.60 -1.51
CA GLY A 35 0.69 -12.53 -1.01
C GLY A 35 1.44 -12.06 0.24
N HIS A 36 1.23 -10.83 0.70
CA HIS A 36 1.88 -10.32 1.92
C HIS A 36 1.35 -11.07 3.16
N PRO A 37 2.22 -11.58 4.07
CA PRO A 37 1.79 -12.44 5.16
C PRO A 37 1.02 -11.72 6.29
N CYS A 38 1.15 -10.39 6.42
CA CYS A 38 0.59 -9.62 7.52
C CYS A 38 -0.75 -8.98 7.13
N ASP A 39 -1.87 -9.39 7.78
CA ASP A 39 -3.20 -8.83 7.59
C ASP A 39 -3.25 -7.35 8.03
N ARG A 40 -2.59 -7.02 9.15
CA ARG A 40 -2.50 -5.64 9.64
C ARG A 40 -1.82 -4.71 8.64
N TRP A 41 -0.72 -5.14 8.02
CA TRP A 41 -0.06 -4.34 7.00
C TRP A 41 -0.96 -4.11 5.78
N LEU A 42 -1.69 -5.13 5.32
CA LEU A 42 -2.64 -5.00 4.22
C LEU A 42 -3.73 -3.98 4.55
N TRP A 43 -4.28 -4.01 5.76
CA TRP A 43 -5.31 -3.08 6.21
C TRP A 43 -4.77 -1.65 6.31
N LEU A 44 -3.61 -1.43 6.94
CA LEU A 44 -2.97 -0.12 7.07
C LEU A 44 -2.60 0.49 5.72
N ASN A 45 -2.09 -0.33 4.80
CA ASN A 45 -1.74 0.10 3.45
C ASN A 45 -3.00 0.46 2.64
N PHE A 46 -4.05 -0.35 2.70
CA PHE A 46 -5.33 -0.08 2.03
C PHE A 46 -6.03 1.18 2.56
N ARG A 47 -5.96 1.43 3.86
CA ARG A 47 -6.51 2.65 4.48
C ARG A 47 -5.58 3.86 4.36
N TRP A 48 -4.44 3.73 3.69
CA TRP A 48 -3.43 4.78 3.59
C TRP A 48 -3.00 5.35 4.95
N ALA A 49 -3.12 4.53 5.99
CA ALA A 49 -2.72 4.89 7.35
C ALA A 49 -1.20 4.91 7.51
N VAL A 50 -0.49 4.19 6.64
CA VAL A 50 0.96 4.21 6.51
C VAL A 50 1.27 4.41 5.03
N VAL A 51 1.86 5.54 4.69
CA VAL A 51 2.34 5.86 3.35
C VAL A 51 3.85 5.78 3.35
N GLU A 52 4.40 4.88 2.54
CA GLU A 52 5.84 4.69 2.42
C GLU A 52 6.43 5.75 1.48
N GLU A 53 7.37 6.53 2.00
CA GLU A 53 8.12 7.51 1.22
C GLU A 53 9.44 6.89 0.75
N PHE A 54 9.63 6.85 -0.56
CA PHE A 54 10.83 6.27 -1.15
C PHE A 54 11.86 7.34 -1.50
N GLU A 55 13.12 7.05 -1.19
CA GLU A 55 14.25 7.86 -1.66
C GLU A 55 14.35 7.82 -3.19
N GLY A 56 14.79 8.93 -3.81
CA GLY A 56 14.89 9.05 -5.27
C GLY A 56 15.67 7.90 -5.93
N ARG A 57 16.67 7.35 -5.26
CA ARG A 57 17.40 6.16 -5.72
C ARG A 57 16.47 4.92 -5.85
N ILE A 58 15.55 4.72 -4.92
CA ILE A 58 14.61 3.59 -4.94
C ILE A 58 13.56 3.80 -6.05
N LEU A 59 13.09 5.02 -6.23
CA LEU A 59 12.16 5.38 -7.32
C LEU A 59 12.79 5.13 -8.71
N ARG A 60 14.10 5.44 -8.87
CA ARG A 60 14.83 5.07 -10.09
C ARG A 60 14.93 3.56 -10.29
N LEU A 61 15.03 2.80 -9.19
CA LEU A 61 15.03 1.34 -9.27
C LEU A 61 13.67 0.80 -9.73
N PHE A 62 12.56 1.39 -9.27
CA PHE A 62 11.20 1.03 -9.74
C PHE A 62 11.03 1.33 -11.23
N ARG A 63 11.42 2.53 -11.67
CA ARG A 63 11.43 2.90 -13.09
C ARG A 63 12.24 1.90 -13.93
N ARG A 64 13.40 1.45 -13.45
CA ARG A 64 14.20 0.43 -14.16
C ARG A 64 13.42 -0.88 -14.32
N GLY A 65 12.67 -1.30 -13.29
CA GLY A 65 11.79 -2.48 -13.37
C GLY A 65 10.71 -2.32 -14.44
N GLN A 66 10.03 -1.18 -14.47
CA GLN A 66 9.00 -0.86 -15.47
C GLN A 66 9.56 -0.86 -16.89
N ASN A 67 10.71 -0.24 -17.13
CA ASN A 67 11.36 -0.26 -18.44
C ASN A 67 11.74 -1.69 -18.87
N GLU A 68 12.13 -2.55 -17.93
CA GLU A 68 12.49 -3.94 -18.20
C GLU A 68 11.28 -4.77 -18.67
N GLU A 69 10.09 -4.51 -18.15
CA GLU A 69 8.85 -5.15 -18.60
C GLU A 69 8.60 -4.89 -20.08
N GLU A 70 8.81 -3.65 -20.57
CA GLU A 70 8.66 -3.31 -21.99
C GLU A 70 9.71 -4.01 -22.86
N ILE A 71 10.93 -4.18 -22.35
CA ILE A 71 12.01 -4.89 -23.05
C ILE A 71 11.65 -6.37 -23.19
N ILE A 72 11.21 -7.01 -22.10
CA ILE A 72 10.81 -8.42 -22.12
C ILE A 72 9.64 -8.65 -23.09
N VAL A 73 8.63 -7.79 -23.08
CA VAL A 73 7.49 -7.88 -24.02
C VAL A 73 7.97 -7.82 -25.47
N ARG A 74 8.88 -6.89 -25.77
CA ARG A 74 9.45 -6.76 -27.12
C ARG A 74 10.24 -8.00 -27.53
N ASP A 75 11.06 -8.53 -26.62
CA ASP A 75 11.88 -9.71 -26.89
C ASP A 75 11.02 -10.96 -27.11
N LEU A 76 9.97 -11.16 -26.31
CA LEU A 76 9.00 -12.24 -26.51
C LEU A 76 8.34 -12.15 -27.89
N ARG A 77 7.92 -10.96 -28.31
CA ARG A 77 7.33 -10.74 -29.65
C ARG A 77 8.32 -11.01 -30.77
N ASN A 78 9.57 -10.61 -30.60
CA ASN A 78 10.62 -10.84 -31.61
C ASN A 78 10.92 -12.33 -31.84
N VAL A 79 10.71 -13.18 -30.84
CA VAL A 79 10.85 -14.64 -30.98
C VAL A 79 9.53 -15.34 -31.33
N GLY A 80 8.50 -14.59 -31.72
CA GLY A 80 7.22 -15.11 -32.21
C GLY A 80 6.21 -15.51 -31.15
N ILE A 81 6.40 -15.09 -29.90
CA ILE A 81 5.40 -15.28 -28.82
C ILE A 81 4.39 -14.12 -28.87
N ASP A 82 3.13 -14.48 -29.18
CA ASP A 82 2.05 -13.48 -29.19
C ASP A 82 1.65 -13.12 -27.76
N ILE A 83 2.22 -12.05 -27.27
CA ILE A 83 1.85 -11.45 -25.98
C ILE A 83 1.07 -10.16 -26.20
N ARG A 84 -0.13 -10.11 -25.66
CA ARG A 84 -0.88 -8.88 -25.51
C ARG A 84 -0.42 -8.23 -24.21
N SER A 85 0.43 -7.20 -24.34
CA SER A 85 0.69 -6.30 -23.23
C SER A 85 -0.61 -5.55 -23.00
N SER A 86 -1.32 -5.90 -22.04
CA SER A 86 -2.47 -5.12 -21.70
C SER A 86 -2.37 -4.87 -20.22
N GLN A 87 -2.54 -3.70 -19.85
CA GLN A 87 -3.05 -3.28 -18.57
C GLN A 87 -4.46 -3.89 -18.33
N ALA A 88 -4.68 -5.16 -18.76
CA ALA A 88 -5.92 -5.86 -18.49
C ALA A 88 -6.10 -5.91 -16.98
N ARG A 89 -7.20 -5.37 -16.51
CA ARG A 89 -7.53 -5.35 -15.09
C ARG A 89 -8.41 -6.53 -14.74
N VAL A 90 -8.11 -7.16 -13.62
CA VAL A 90 -9.03 -8.08 -12.94
C VAL A 90 -9.60 -7.39 -11.72
N SER A 91 -10.89 -7.65 -11.44
CA SER A 91 -11.57 -7.14 -10.26
C SER A 91 -12.38 -8.26 -9.63
N PHE A 92 -12.29 -8.35 -8.32
CA PHE A 92 -12.97 -9.36 -7.53
C PHE A 92 -14.07 -8.74 -6.63
N GLY A 93 -14.32 -7.43 -6.76
CA GLY A 93 -15.17 -6.67 -5.85
C GLY A 93 -14.51 -6.40 -4.50
N SER A 94 -15.24 -5.75 -3.60
CA SER A 94 -14.77 -5.41 -2.26
C SER A 94 -13.36 -4.82 -2.25
N HIS A 95 -13.09 -3.89 -3.17
CA HIS A 95 -11.83 -3.20 -3.37
C HIS A 95 -10.63 -4.04 -3.85
N VAL A 96 -10.79 -5.33 -4.12
CA VAL A 96 -9.68 -6.19 -4.59
C VAL A 96 -9.61 -6.16 -6.10
N SER A 97 -8.49 -5.63 -6.65
CA SER A 97 -8.26 -5.59 -8.10
C SER A 97 -6.77 -5.49 -8.43
N GLY A 98 -6.42 -5.66 -9.69
CA GLY A 98 -5.04 -5.53 -10.15
C GLY A 98 -4.93 -5.48 -11.67
N SER A 99 -3.77 -5.08 -12.17
CA SER A 99 -3.42 -5.09 -13.59
C SER A 99 -2.36 -6.15 -13.84
N LEU A 100 -2.50 -6.87 -14.94
CA LEU A 100 -1.56 -7.89 -15.40
C LEU A 100 -0.46 -7.25 -16.24
N ASP A 101 0.74 -7.82 -16.20
CA ASP A 101 1.84 -7.43 -17.08
C ASP A 101 1.57 -7.86 -18.54
N GLY A 102 0.84 -8.98 -18.74
CA GLY A 102 0.40 -9.41 -20.06
C GLY A 102 -0.30 -10.77 -20.07
N ILE A 103 -0.84 -11.12 -21.23
CA ILE A 103 -1.40 -12.45 -21.51
C ILE A 103 -0.74 -12.98 -22.79
N ILE A 104 -0.12 -14.16 -22.71
CA ILE A 104 0.41 -14.89 -23.85
C ILE A 104 -0.72 -15.72 -24.45
N GLU A 105 -1.09 -15.40 -25.68
CA GLU A 105 -2.21 -16.01 -26.39
C GLU A 105 -1.76 -17.22 -27.23
N SER A 106 -0.56 -17.16 -27.82
CA SER A 106 -0.04 -18.20 -28.72
C SER A 106 0.45 -19.47 -28.03
N GLY A 107 0.53 -19.45 -26.70
CA GLY A 107 1.29 -20.43 -25.94
C GLY A 107 2.80 -20.15 -25.96
N VAL A 108 3.57 -21.08 -25.42
CA VAL A 108 5.04 -21.06 -25.37
C VAL A 108 5.57 -22.39 -25.93
N PRO A 109 6.85 -22.50 -26.33
CA PRO A 109 7.39 -23.73 -26.90
C PRO A 109 7.12 -24.99 -26.08
N GLU A 110 7.18 -24.89 -24.75
CA GLU A 110 6.94 -26.00 -23.81
C GLU A 110 5.43 -26.30 -23.60
N ALA A 111 4.55 -25.43 -24.08
CA ALA A 111 3.09 -25.55 -23.99
C ALA A 111 2.41 -24.74 -25.12
N PRO A 112 2.52 -25.19 -26.39
CA PRO A 112 2.18 -24.38 -27.57
C PRO A 112 0.67 -24.13 -27.73
N THR A 113 -0.17 -24.86 -27.02
CA THR A 113 -1.64 -24.71 -27.08
C THR A 113 -2.23 -24.04 -25.84
N LYS A 114 -1.39 -23.55 -24.94
CA LYS A 114 -1.83 -23.03 -23.63
C LYS A 114 -1.57 -21.53 -23.51
N ARG A 115 -2.61 -20.79 -23.18
CA ARG A 115 -2.49 -19.39 -22.75
C ARG A 115 -1.78 -19.30 -21.41
N HIS A 116 -1.05 -18.20 -21.17
CA HIS A 116 -0.39 -17.95 -19.91
C HIS A 116 -0.62 -16.50 -19.47
N VAL A 117 -0.88 -16.30 -18.18
CA VAL A 117 -0.68 -15.00 -17.54
C VAL A 117 0.82 -14.74 -17.49
N ALA A 118 1.28 -13.60 -17.96
CA ALA A 118 2.68 -13.19 -17.86
C ALA A 118 2.93 -12.36 -16.59
N GLU A 119 4.03 -12.62 -15.91
CA GLU A 119 4.50 -11.87 -14.76
C GLU A 119 6.01 -11.63 -14.91
N PHE A 120 6.43 -10.35 -14.94
CA PHE A 120 7.80 -9.94 -15.19
C PHE A 120 8.42 -9.34 -13.93
N LYS A 121 9.65 -9.76 -13.60
CA LYS A 121 10.34 -9.24 -12.41
C LYS A 121 11.83 -9.10 -12.63
N THR A 122 12.40 -8.05 -12.02
CA THR A 122 13.86 -7.87 -11.96
C THR A 122 14.37 -8.22 -10.56
N HIS A 123 15.51 -8.91 -10.48
CA HIS A 123 16.11 -9.33 -9.22
C HIS A 123 17.58 -8.91 -9.13
N SER A 124 18.05 -8.66 -7.91
CA SER A 124 19.49 -8.65 -7.65
C SER A 124 20.05 -10.06 -7.80
N LYS A 125 21.34 -10.19 -8.05
CA LYS A 125 22.01 -11.50 -8.23
C LYS A 125 21.68 -12.48 -7.11
N LYS A 126 21.79 -12.07 -5.84
CA LYS A 126 21.47 -12.93 -4.69
C LYS A 126 20.02 -13.43 -4.72
N SER A 127 19.08 -12.54 -5.01
CA SER A 127 17.65 -12.85 -5.08
C SER A 127 17.31 -13.72 -6.29
N PHE A 128 18.00 -13.52 -7.40
CA PHE A 128 17.87 -14.30 -8.62
C PHE A 128 18.41 -15.73 -8.43
N ASP A 129 19.63 -15.88 -7.90
CA ASP A 129 20.25 -17.19 -7.65
C ASP A 129 19.42 -18.05 -6.68
N ASP A 130 18.84 -17.42 -5.64
CA ASP A 130 17.93 -18.08 -4.71
C ASP A 130 16.66 -18.60 -5.41
N MET A 131 16.08 -17.76 -6.27
CA MET A 131 14.88 -18.12 -7.04
C MET A 131 15.18 -19.25 -8.05
N VAL A 132 16.27 -19.18 -8.81
CA VAL A 132 16.68 -20.23 -9.73
C VAL A 132 16.85 -21.58 -9.00
N LYS A 133 17.39 -21.54 -7.79
CA LYS A 133 17.64 -22.74 -6.98
C LYS A 133 16.38 -23.38 -6.39
N HIS A 134 15.41 -22.57 -5.95
CA HIS A 134 14.30 -23.06 -5.16
C HIS A 134 12.93 -22.93 -5.86
N GLY A 135 12.87 -22.27 -7.02
CA GLY A 135 11.64 -21.93 -7.74
C GLY A 135 10.92 -20.74 -7.14
N VAL A 136 9.99 -20.18 -7.94
CA VAL A 136 9.26 -18.96 -7.56
C VAL A 136 8.36 -19.16 -6.36
N GLU A 137 7.71 -20.30 -6.24
CA GLU A 137 6.80 -20.61 -5.12
C GLU A 137 7.49 -20.48 -3.75
N LYS A 138 8.67 -21.07 -3.60
CA LYS A 138 9.41 -21.07 -2.33
C LYS A 138 10.20 -19.80 -2.11
N SER A 139 10.83 -19.29 -3.17
CA SER A 139 11.72 -18.13 -3.08
C SER A 139 10.98 -16.79 -3.09
N LYS A 140 9.84 -16.72 -3.80
CA LYS A 140 9.03 -15.50 -4.00
C LYS A 140 7.54 -15.78 -3.79
N PRO A 141 7.12 -16.21 -2.60
CA PRO A 141 5.73 -16.63 -2.35
C PRO A 141 4.71 -15.52 -2.66
N GLN A 142 5.07 -14.25 -2.51
CA GLN A 142 4.17 -13.13 -2.86
C GLN A 142 3.91 -13.05 -4.37
N HIS A 143 4.95 -13.21 -5.20
CA HIS A 143 4.79 -13.23 -6.66
C HIS A 143 4.02 -14.47 -7.10
N TRP A 144 4.27 -15.60 -6.44
CA TRP A 144 3.53 -16.84 -6.73
C TRP A 144 2.04 -16.68 -6.44
N VAL A 145 1.65 -16.13 -5.27
CA VAL A 145 0.26 -15.83 -4.94
C VAL A 145 -0.34 -14.81 -5.92
N GLN A 146 0.40 -13.78 -6.31
CA GLN A 146 -0.05 -12.81 -7.32
C GLN A 146 -0.44 -13.48 -8.62
N MET A 147 0.38 -14.40 -9.12
CA MET A 147 0.08 -15.18 -10.34
C MET A 147 -1.15 -16.07 -10.17
N GLN A 148 -1.34 -16.71 -9.00
CA GLN A 148 -2.54 -17.50 -8.72
C GLN A 148 -3.81 -16.64 -8.80
N VAL A 149 -3.79 -15.45 -8.20
CA VAL A 149 -4.91 -14.51 -8.24
C VAL A 149 -5.20 -14.04 -9.67
N TYR A 150 -4.17 -13.76 -10.46
CA TYR A 150 -4.36 -13.37 -11.86
C TYR A 150 -4.87 -14.50 -12.74
N CYS A 151 -4.38 -15.73 -12.55
CA CYS A 151 -4.92 -16.91 -13.21
C CYS A 151 -6.41 -17.08 -12.90
N HIS A 152 -6.80 -16.89 -11.62
CA HIS A 152 -8.20 -16.96 -11.20
C HIS A 152 -9.07 -15.90 -11.88
N GLY A 153 -8.62 -14.66 -11.95
CA GLY A 153 -9.39 -13.55 -12.54
C GLY A 153 -9.48 -13.57 -14.07
N THR A 154 -8.61 -14.34 -14.74
CA THR A 154 -8.57 -14.45 -16.21
C THR A 154 -9.05 -15.78 -16.76
N ASP A 155 -9.39 -16.74 -15.88
CA ASP A 155 -9.70 -18.14 -16.25
C ASP A 155 -8.59 -18.79 -17.12
N ILE A 156 -7.33 -18.49 -16.75
CA ILE A 156 -6.15 -19.06 -17.40
C ILE A 156 -5.45 -19.98 -16.38
N ASP A 157 -5.21 -21.24 -16.77
CA ASP A 157 -4.73 -22.30 -15.88
C ASP A 157 -3.20 -22.30 -15.69
N ARG A 158 -2.50 -21.28 -16.20
CA ARG A 158 -1.04 -21.18 -16.15
C ARG A 158 -0.56 -19.73 -16.10
N ALA A 159 0.58 -19.54 -15.43
CA ALA A 159 1.35 -18.32 -15.55
C ALA A 159 2.76 -18.61 -16.10
N LEU A 160 3.34 -17.62 -16.75
CA LEU A 160 4.74 -17.57 -17.15
C LEU A 160 5.43 -16.48 -16.35
N TYR A 161 6.31 -16.90 -15.44
CA TYR A 161 7.16 -16.01 -14.68
C TYR A 161 8.46 -15.80 -15.44
N VAL A 162 8.78 -14.55 -15.77
CA VAL A 162 10.04 -14.18 -16.43
C VAL A 162 10.82 -13.27 -15.51
N ALA A 163 11.99 -13.71 -15.11
CA ALA A 163 12.87 -12.98 -14.22
C ALA A 163 14.16 -12.59 -14.91
N VAL A 164 14.57 -11.33 -14.72
CA VAL A 164 15.85 -10.79 -15.17
C VAL A 164 16.75 -10.48 -13.98
N CYS A 165 17.99 -10.98 -14.03
CA CYS A 165 19.02 -10.57 -13.10
C CYS A 165 19.59 -9.22 -13.53
N LYS A 166 19.26 -8.14 -12.80
CA LYS A 166 19.69 -6.77 -13.11
C LYS A 166 21.20 -6.52 -12.98
N ASP A 167 21.96 -7.50 -12.46
CA ASP A 167 23.39 -7.36 -12.22
C ASP A 167 24.24 -8.03 -13.32
N ASP A 168 23.66 -9.00 -14.08
CA ASP A 168 24.38 -9.76 -15.11
C ASP A 168 23.50 -10.21 -16.30
N ASP A 169 22.27 -9.67 -16.41
CA ASP A 169 21.29 -9.87 -17.49
C ASP A 169 20.88 -11.34 -17.75
N ARG A 170 21.15 -12.27 -16.82
CA ARG A 170 20.64 -13.64 -16.93
C ARG A 170 19.13 -13.67 -16.87
N LEU A 171 18.54 -14.50 -17.71
CA LEU A 171 17.10 -14.79 -17.72
C LEU A 171 16.80 -16.09 -17.00
N HIS A 172 15.68 -16.12 -16.30
CA HIS A 172 15.06 -17.34 -15.80
C HIS A 172 13.57 -17.30 -16.12
N ILE A 173 13.07 -18.41 -16.68
CA ILE A 173 11.68 -18.55 -17.08
C ILE A 173 11.11 -19.76 -16.36
N GLU A 174 10.00 -19.57 -15.64
CA GLU A 174 9.32 -20.63 -14.90
C GLU A 174 7.83 -20.63 -15.25
N ARG A 175 7.31 -21.81 -15.61
CA ARG A 175 5.87 -22.00 -15.82
C ARG A 175 5.20 -22.42 -14.51
N VAL A 176 4.23 -21.65 -14.08
CA VAL A 176 3.49 -21.88 -12.84
C VAL A 176 2.10 -22.41 -13.18
N ARG A 177 1.69 -23.48 -12.51
CA ARG A 177 0.32 -24.01 -12.63
C ARG A 177 -0.61 -23.26 -11.68
N TYR A 178 -1.84 -23.09 -12.12
CA TYR A 178 -2.90 -22.52 -11.31
C TYR A 178 -3.29 -23.44 -10.16
N ASP A 179 -3.41 -22.86 -8.98
CA ASP A 179 -3.91 -23.47 -7.76
C ASP A 179 -5.15 -22.67 -7.29
N ALA A 180 -6.32 -23.25 -7.53
CA ALA A 180 -7.59 -22.62 -7.23
C ALA A 180 -7.80 -22.33 -5.75
N ASP A 181 -7.33 -23.21 -4.87
CA ASP A 181 -7.49 -23.06 -3.43
C ASP A 181 -6.69 -21.89 -2.90
N VAL A 182 -5.46 -21.71 -3.38
CA VAL A 182 -4.61 -20.58 -3.01
C VAL A 182 -5.22 -19.28 -3.50
N ALA A 183 -5.62 -19.22 -4.77
CA ALA A 183 -6.21 -18.03 -5.36
C ALA A 183 -7.49 -17.59 -4.62
N THR A 184 -8.42 -18.53 -4.42
CA THR A 184 -9.69 -18.25 -3.75
C THR A 184 -9.47 -17.76 -2.31
N ARG A 185 -8.58 -18.42 -1.55
CA ARG A 185 -8.24 -17.97 -0.20
C ARG A 185 -7.61 -16.59 -0.17
N ALA A 186 -6.71 -16.29 -1.11
CA ALA A 186 -6.06 -14.99 -1.17
C ALA A 186 -7.05 -13.86 -1.49
N VAL A 187 -7.95 -14.07 -2.44
CA VAL A 187 -9.00 -13.10 -2.79
C VAL A 187 -9.94 -12.89 -1.63
N ALA A 188 -10.50 -13.97 -1.04
CA ALA A 188 -11.42 -13.87 0.09
C ALA A 188 -10.78 -13.19 1.31
N ARG A 189 -9.48 -13.47 1.57
CA ARG A 189 -8.71 -12.78 2.61
C ARG A 189 -8.59 -11.29 2.34
N GLY A 190 -8.26 -10.90 1.09
CA GLY A 190 -8.17 -9.50 0.70
C GLY A 190 -9.48 -8.75 0.86
N GLN A 191 -10.59 -9.33 0.40
CA GLN A 191 -11.94 -8.77 0.54
C GLN A 191 -12.33 -8.58 2.01
N ARG A 192 -12.11 -9.60 2.86
CA ARG A 192 -12.37 -9.53 4.30
C ARG A 192 -11.57 -8.41 4.97
N ILE A 193 -10.29 -8.26 4.63
CA ILE A 193 -9.42 -7.23 5.20
C ILE A 193 -9.83 -5.83 4.73
N ALA A 194 -10.19 -5.67 3.45
CA ALA A 194 -10.63 -4.38 2.91
C ALA A 194 -11.89 -3.86 3.59
N LEU A 195 -12.83 -4.78 3.91
CA LEU A 195 -14.10 -4.45 4.56
C LEU A 195 -14.03 -4.45 6.11
N ALA A 196 -12.86 -4.74 6.68
CA ALA A 196 -12.73 -4.77 8.14
C ALA A 196 -12.72 -3.35 8.74
N ASP A 197 -13.63 -3.11 9.69
CA ASP A 197 -13.70 -1.85 10.43
C ASP A 197 -12.59 -1.75 11.48
N ARG A 198 -12.08 -2.90 11.94
CA ARG A 198 -11.05 -2.95 12.99
C ARG A 198 -9.72 -3.44 12.41
N MET A 199 -8.65 -2.88 12.94
CA MET A 199 -7.30 -3.25 12.55
C MET A 199 -7.00 -4.71 12.94
N PRO A 200 -6.59 -5.58 12.00
CA PRO A 200 -6.23 -6.96 12.32
C PRO A 200 -5.04 -7.07 13.27
N GLU A 201 -4.88 -8.24 13.89
CA GLU A 201 -3.71 -8.53 14.73
C GLU A 201 -2.40 -8.46 13.95
N PRO A 202 -1.27 -8.08 14.58
CA PRO A 202 0.03 -8.04 13.95
C PRO A 202 0.51 -9.46 13.59
N LEU A 203 1.35 -9.55 12.55
CA LEU A 203 1.97 -10.83 12.18
C LEU A 203 2.81 -11.45 13.32
N SER A 204 3.42 -10.60 14.13
CA SER A 204 4.21 -11.00 15.30
C SER A 204 4.10 -9.94 16.39
N ALA A 205 4.08 -10.35 17.64
CA ALA A 205 4.22 -9.46 18.80
C ALA A 205 5.67 -9.01 19.02
N ASP A 206 6.65 -9.75 18.46
CA ASP A 206 8.08 -9.41 18.56
C ASP A 206 8.47 -8.33 17.55
N PRO A 207 8.86 -7.12 18.01
CA PRO A 207 9.28 -6.03 17.13
C PRO A 207 10.57 -6.34 16.35
N SER A 208 11.38 -7.28 16.82
CA SER A 208 12.62 -7.70 16.15
C SER A 208 12.40 -8.74 15.05
N TRP A 209 11.19 -9.30 14.92
CA TRP A 209 10.84 -10.25 13.89
C TRP A 209 11.22 -9.71 12.52
N TYR A 210 11.90 -10.50 11.70
CA TYR A 210 12.55 -10.01 10.47
C TYR A 210 11.61 -9.28 9.49
N GLN A 211 10.32 -9.67 9.42
CA GLN A 211 9.33 -9.01 8.58
C GLN A 211 8.75 -7.74 9.22
N CYS A 212 8.73 -7.65 10.56
CA CYS A 212 8.27 -6.46 11.28
C CYS A 212 9.35 -5.39 11.36
N ARG A 213 10.61 -5.78 11.57
CA ARG A 213 11.75 -4.88 11.80
C ARG A 213 11.94 -3.82 10.71
N PHE A 214 11.67 -4.18 9.45
CA PHE A 214 11.82 -3.30 8.29
C PHE A 214 10.49 -2.87 7.68
N CYS A 215 9.38 -3.15 8.36
CA CYS A 215 8.05 -2.78 7.92
C CYS A 215 7.81 -1.28 8.09
N ALA A 216 7.21 -0.63 7.09
CA ALA A 216 6.84 0.80 7.19
C ALA A 216 5.87 1.08 8.34
N ALA A 217 5.05 0.09 8.74
CA ALA A 217 4.12 0.19 9.86
C ALA A 217 4.76 -0.10 11.24
N HIS A 218 6.09 -0.36 11.31
CA HIS A 218 6.76 -0.77 12.55
C HIS A 218 6.49 0.18 13.73
N SER A 219 6.56 1.47 13.50
CA SER A 219 6.38 2.47 14.57
C SER A 219 4.95 2.47 15.12
N LEU A 220 3.95 2.34 14.25
CA LEU A 220 2.54 2.23 14.65
C LEU A 220 2.29 0.90 15.39
N CYS A 221 2.80 -0.21 14.87
CA CYS A 221 2.56 -1.54 15.45
C CYS A 221 3.28 -1.81 16.77
N HIS A 222 4.52 -1.28 16.94
CA HIS A 222 5.42 -1.70 18.00
C HIS A 222 5.97 -0.57 18.88
N LYS A 223 5.73 0.69 18.52
CA LYS A 223 6.23 1.85 19.28
C LYS A 223 5.13 2.77 19.77
N ALA A 224 3.87 2.33 19.68
CA ALA A 224 2.71 3.14 20.06
C ALA A 224 2.73 4.54 19.41
N ALA A 225 3.27 4.65 18.18
CA ALA A 225 3.25 5.89 17.44
C ALA A 225 1.89 6.05 16.73
N PRO A 226 1.29 7.26 16.73
CA PRO A 226 0.09 7.51 15.94
C PRO A 226 0.39 7.42 14.44
N THR A 227 -0.66 7.24 13.61
CA THR A 227 -0.56 7.50 12.19
C THR A 227 -0.15 8.96 11.94
N LYS A 228 0.48 9.22 10.80
CA LYS A 228 0.76 10.59 10.34
C LYS A 228 -0.25 11.07 9.30
N GLN A 229 -1.24 10.25 8.99
CA GLN A 229 -2.14 10.48 7.87
C GLN A 229 -3.53 10.91 8.38
N ALA A 230 -4.03 12.05 7.84
CA ALA A 230 -5.39 12.53 8.04
C ALA A 230 -6.10 12.59 6.67
N ASN A 231 -6.67 11.48 6.27
CA ASN A 231 -7.39 11.31 5.00
C ASN A 231 -8.70 10.55 5.26
N CYS A 232 -9.65 10.53 4.30
CA CYS A 232 -10.94 9.88 4.57
C CYS A 232 -10.82 8.43 5.02
N ARG A 233 -9.83 7.68 4.57
CA ARG A 233 -9.67 6.26 4.93
C ARG A 233 -9.12 6.04 6.34
N THR A 234 -8.56 7.08 6.95
CA THR A 234 -8.13 7.09 8.35
C THR A 234 -9.15 7.74 9.28
N CYS A 235 -10.33 8.11 8.73
CA CYS A 235 -11.43 8.72 9.47
C CYS A 235 -12.31 7.65 10.12
N ALA A 236 -12.77 7.91 11.35
CA ALA A 236 -13.72 7.06 12.06
C ALA A 236 -15.13 7.07 11.44
N HIS A 237 -15.46 8.08 10.63
CA HIS A 237 -16.73 8.19 9.91
C HIS A 237 -16.73 7.53 8.54
N SER A 238 -15.65 6.86 8.15
CA SER A 238 -15.47 6.37 6.79
C SER A 238 -15.44 4.85 6.75
N THR A 239 -16.35 4.26 5.97
CA THR A 239 -16.56 2.81 5.85
C THR A 239 -16.33 2.37 4.41
N ALA A 240 -15.52 1.33 4.22
CA ALA A 240 -15.33 0.67 2.93
C ALA A 240 -16.53 -0.24 2.63
N LEU A 241 -17.13 -0.13 1.44
CA LEU A 241 -18.31 -0.90 1.04
C LEU A 241 -17.95 -2.04 0.07
N ALA A 242 -18.80 -3.06 0.00
CA ALA A 242 -18.60 -4.25 -0.82
C ALA A 242 -18.61 -3.98 -2.34
N ASP A 243 -19.22 -2.89 -2.78
CA ASP A 243 -19.25 -2.42 -4.17
C ASP A 243 -17.96 -1.66 -4.56
N SER A 244 -16.98 -1.59 -3.64
CA SER A 244 -15.70 -0.90 -3.82
C SER A 244 -15.79 0.64 -3.75
N THR A 245 -16.84 1.18 -3.16
CA THR A 245 -16.95 2.59 -2.80
C THR A 245 -16.62 2.82 -1.32
N TRP A 246 -16.48 4.08 -0.91
CA TRP A 246 -16.30 4.50 0.46
C TRP A 246 -17.44 5.42 0.87
N ARG A 247 -18.13 5.08 1.96
CA ARG A 247 -19.17 5.90 2.55
C ARG A 247 -18.60 6.82 3.63
N CYS A 248 -19.11 8.05 3.69
CA CYS A 248 -18.92 8.96 4.81
C CYS A 248 -20.21 9.09 5.60
N GLU A 249 -20.23 8.63 6.84
CA GLU A 249 -21.40 8.71 7.71
C GLU A 249 -21.65 10.13 8.22
N ARG A 250 -20.58 10.93 8.37
CA ARG A 250 -20.68 12.33 8.82
C ARG A 250 -21.43 13.24 7.84
N HIS A 251 -21.20 13.02 6.54
CA HIS A 251 -21.77 13.83 5.46
C HIS A 251 -22.85 13.10 4.67
N ASP A 252 -23.26 11.89 5.10
CA ASP A 252 -24.22 11.01 4.42
C ASP A 252 -23.92 10.83 2.92
N ALA A 253 -22.63 10.63 2.61
CA ALA A 253 -22.14 10.47 1.24
C ALA A 253 -21.78 9.00 0.98
N ASP A 254 -22.51 8.35 0.05
CA ASP A 254 -22.37 6.92 -0.25
C ASP A 254 -21.18 6.58 -1.14
N ASP A 255 -20.60 7.54 -1.85
CA ASP A 255 -19.41 7.35 -2.69
C ASP A 255 -18.49 8.57 -2.58
N ILE A 256 -17.47 8.47 -1.73
CA ILE A 256 -16.48 9.53 -1.58
C ILE A 256 -15.52 9.46 -2.78
N PRO A 257 -15.44 10.50 -3.64
CA PRO A 257 -14.49 10.51 -4.75
C PRO A 257 -13.05 10.32 -4.28
N VAL A 258 -12.23 9.59 -5.05
CA VAL A 258 -10.85 9.22 -4.66
C VAL A 258 -9.98 10.43 -4.31
N ASP A 259 -10.12 11.54 -5.04
CA ASP A 259 -9.36 12.76 -4.74
C ASP A 259 -9.74 13.36 -3.38
N PHE A 260 -11.02 13.32 -3.02
CA PHE A 260 -11.46 13.70 -1.68
C PHE A 260 -10.96 12.74 -0.61
N GLN A 261 -10.92 11.43 -0.92
CA GLN A 261 -10.36 10.46 0.03
C GLN A 261 -8.93 10.80 0.40
N HIS A 262 -8.11 11.32 -0.54
CA HIS A 262 -6.72 11.70 -0.26
C HIS A 262 -6.57 12.94 0.60
N THR A 263 -7.45 13.91 0.45
CA THR A 263 -7.36 15.19 1.16
C THR A 263 -7.98 15.15 2.54
N GLY A 264 -9.06 14.37 2.71
CA GLY A 264 -9.88 14.44 3.92
C GLY A 264 -10.67 15.75 4.03
N CYS A 265 -11.29 15.99 5.16
CA CYS A 265 -12.03 17.22 5.48
C CYS A 265 -11.72 17.70 6.91
N ASP A 266 -12.21 18.86 7.27
CA ASP A 266 -12.00 19.41 8.64
C ASP A 266 -12.82 18.68 9.71
N ASP A 267 -13.89 17.97 9.32
CA ASP A 267 -14.67 17.09 10.22
C ASP A 267 -14.05 15.70 10.40
N HIS A 268 -12.79 15.51 9.96
CA HIS A 268 -12.10 14.23 10.12
C HIS A 268 -11.90 13.90 11.59
N ILE A 269 -12.35 12.71 12.01
CA ILE A 269 -12.08 12.13 13.33
C ILE A 269 -11.09 10.98 13.14
N ILE A 270 -10.02 10.98 13.92
CA ILE A 270 -8.99 9.94 13.82
C ILE A 270 -9.59 8.59 14.15
N HIS A 271 -9.37 7.58 13.31
CA HIS A 271 -9.80 6.22 13.60
C HIS A 271 -9.10 5.67 14.86
N PRO A 272 -9.84 5.09 15.82
CA PRO A 272 -9.28 4.73 17.14
C PRO A 272 -8.14 3.71 17.07
N ASP A 273 -8.14 2.80 16.10
CA ASP A 273 -7.06 1.82 15.95
C ASP A 273 -5.75 2.42 15.38
N LEU A 274 -5.75 3.69 14.96
CA LEU A 274 -4.58 4.35 14.35
C LEU A 274 -3.79 5.25 15.31
N VAL A 275 -4.22 5.32 16.56
CA VAL A 275 -3.57 6.09 17.64
C VAL A 275 -3.48 5.27 18.91
N PRO A 276 -2.47 5.49 19.75
CA PRO A 276 -2.30 4.74 21.00
C PRO A 276 -3.14 5.33 22.15
N TRP A 277 -3.89 6.40 21.89
CA TRP A 277 -4.56 7.17 22.94
C TRP A 277 -5.93 6.60 23.27
N PRO A 278 -6.29 6.50 24.56
CA PRO A 278 -7.65 6.15 24.96
C PRO A 278 -8.68 7.15 24.42
N MET A 279 -9.72 6.62 23.79
CA MET A 279 -10.85 7.39 23.27
C MET A 279 -11.92 7.53 24.34
N ILE A 280 -12.45 8.74 24.52
CA ILE A 280 -13.61 9.05 25.35
C ILE A 280 -14.69 9.55 24.38
N PRO A 281 -15.81 8.82 24.20
CA PRO A 281 -16.90 9.25 23.30
C PRO A 281 -17.48 10.58 23.77
N SER A 282 -17.80 11.47 22.82
CA SER A 282 -18.58 12.67 23.11
C SER A 282 -20.07 12.39 23.04
N GLU A 283 -20.86 13.22 23.71
CA GLU A 283 -22.33 13.09 23.72
C GLU A 283 -22.98 13.45 22.38
N ASP A 284 -22.33 14.30 21.59
CA ASP A 284 -22.85 14.78 20.30
C ASP A 284 -22.62 13.79 19.14
N GLY A 285 -21.77 12.77 19.33
CA GLY A 285 -21.42 11.79 18.29
C GLY A 285 -20.63 12.38 17.10
N HIS A 286 -20.25 13.67 17.16
CA HIS A 286 -19.59 14.40 16.09
C HIS A 286 -18.13 14.74 16.41
N SER A 287 -17.72 14.55 17.64
CA SER A 287 -16.36 14.69 18.14
C SER A 287 -15.97 13.50 18.99
N VAL A 288 -14.70 13.35 19.28
CA VAL A 288 -14.15 12.40 20.25
C VAL A 288 -13.11 13.09 21.10
N MET A 289 -13.00 12.66 22.35
CA MET A 289 -11.94 13.12 23.24
C MET A 289 -10.81 12.11 23.26
N TRP A 290 -9.59 12.55 23.04
CA TRP A 290 -8.39 11.75 23.17
C TRP A 290 -7.68 12.08 24.48
N ARG A 291 -7.30 11.05 25.25
CA ARG A 291 -6.44 11.23 26.41
C ARG A 291 -4.98 11.08 25.98
N ILE A 292 -4.24 12.19 25.94
CA ILE A 292 -2.82 12.26 25.60
C ILE A 292 -2.02 12.71 26.81
N GLY A 293 -1.37 11.77 27.50
CA GLY A 293 -0.78 12.01 28.81
C GLY A 293 -1.87 12.40 29.82
N ASP A 294 -1.69 13.53 30.49
CA ASP A 294 -2.65 14.07 31.46
C ASP A 294 -3.73 14.99 30.85
N ARG A 295 -3.66 15.24 29.55
CA ARG A 295 -4.58 16.14 28.82
C ARG A 295 -5.70 15.36 28.16
N VAL A 296 -6.86 16.00 28.06
CA VAL A 296 -8.01 15.53 27.27
C VAL A 296 -8.23 16.51 26.15
N ILE A 297 -8.12 16.05 24.89
CA ILE A 297 -8.11 16.87 23.69
C ILE A 297 -9.32 16.49 22.83
N GLU A 298 -10.15 17.48 22.51
CA GLU A 298 -11.27 17.29 21.61
C GLU A 298 -10.79 17.26 20.15
N ASN A 299 -11.13 16.20 19.43
CA ASN A 299 -10.95 16.06 17.99
C ASN A 299 -12.30 16.19 17.30
N GLY A 300 -12.50 17.24 16.54
CA GLY A 300 -13.75 17.51 15.85
C GLY A 300 -13.88 18.98 15.45
N ALA A 301 -15.06 19.36 14.98
CA ALA A 301 -15.32 20.69 14.43
C ALA A 301 -15.10 21.83 15.43
N ASN A 302 -15.35 21.58 16.72
CA ASN A 302 -15.24 22.58 17.79
C ASN A 302 -13.90 22.50 18.56
N GLY A 303 -13.06 21.49 18.24
CA GLY A 303 -11.79 21.25 18.91
C GLY A 303 -10.61 21.37 17.94
N TYR A 304 -9.67 20.44 18.11
CA TYR A 304 -8.52 20.34 17.22
C TYR A 304 -8.85 19.51 15.98
N LYS A 305 -8.38 19.96 14.81
CA LYS A 305 -8.41 19.13 13.59
C LYS A 305 -7.46 17.95 13.76
N SER A 306 -7.81 16.81 13.17
CA SER A 306 -6.97 15.60 13.26
C SER A 306 -5.52 15.83 12.81
N ARG A 307 -5.31 16.67 11.77
CA ARG A 307 -3.95 17.00 11.29
C ARG A 307 -3.11 17.75 12.34
N GLU A 308 -3.73 18.60 13.17
CA GLU A 308 -3.04 19.30 14.26
C GLU A 308 -2.58 18.32 15.33
N ILE A 309 -3.51 17.44 15.78
CA ILE A 309 -3.24 16.45 16.83
C ILE A 309 -2.15 15.46 16.36
N LEU A 310 -2.25 14.96 15.13
CA LEU A 310 -1.30 13.98 14.59
C LEU A 310 0.09 14.56 14.33
N ALA A 311 0.18 15.85 13.98
CA ALA A 311 1.45 16.55 13.81
C ALA A 311 2.11 16.92 15.15
N ASN A 312 1.31 17.33 16.15
CA ASN A 312 1.81 17.90 17.40
C ASN A 312 1.04 17.38 18.63
N PRO A 313 1.04 16.07 18.89
CA PRO A 313 0.28 15.49 20.01
C PRO A 313 0.74 16.01 21.38
N ASP A 314 2.00 16.41 21.52
CA ASP A 314 2.59 16.92 22.76
C ASP A 314 2.26 18.39 23.03
N VAL A 315 1.77 19.12 22.03
CA VAL A 315 1.50 20.56 22.11
C VAL A 315 0.01 20.86 22.19
N CYS A 316 -0.83 20.10 21.47
CA CYS A 316 -2.28 20.26 21.51
C CYS A 316 -2.80 20.09 22.96
N GLY A 317 -3.69 20.99 23.38
CA GLY A 317 -4.28 21.00 24.72
C GLY A 317 -3.35 21.46 25.84
N THR A 318 -2.22 22.12 25.53
CA THR A 318 -1.45 22.87 26.55
C THR A 318 -2.11 24.21 26.83
N ASP A 319 -1.89 24.76 28.03
CA ASP A 319 -2.50 26.02 28.44
C ASP A 319 -2.17 27.17 27.49
N GLU A 320 -0.95 27.19 26.95
CA GLU A 320 -0.50 28.20 25.99
C GLU A 320 -1.26 28.10 24.66
N VAL A 321 -1.49 26.88 24.18
CA VAL A 321 -2.21 26.65 22.88
C VAL A 321 -3.69 26.91 23.06
N GLU A 322 -4.30 26.52 24.19
CA GLU A 322 -5.70 26.80 24.50
C GLU A 322 -5.95 28.32 24.59
N GLU A 323 -5.04 29.06 25.23
CA GLU A 323 -5.11 30.52 25.29
C GLU A 323 -4.99 31.15 23.89
N MET A 324 -4.06 30.66 23.07
CA MET A 324 -3.90 31.15 21.69
C MET A 324 -5.14 30.88 20.84
N LYS A 325 -5.74 29.68 20.94
CA LYS A 325 -6.97 29.36 20.20
C LYS A 325 -8.18 30.17 20.70
N ARG A 326 -8.22 30.52 21.97
CA ARG A 326 -9.26 31.42 22.49
C ARG A 326 -9.16 32.83 21.91
N ILE A 327 -7.91 33.33 21.69
CA ILE A 327 -7.67 34.65 21.09
C ILE A 327 -7.86 34.61 19.56
N PHE A 328 -7.44 33.52 18.95
CA PHE A 328 -7.44 33.31 17.49
C PHE A 328 -8.10 31.95 17.16
N PRO A 329 -9.45 31.88 17.13
CA PRO A 329 -10.18 30.61 16.95
C PRO A 329 -9.84 29.85 15.66
N ASP A 330 -9.45 30.55 14.60
CA ASP A 330 -9.09 29.95 13.30
C ASP A 330 -7.61 29.56 13.20
N ALA A 331 -6.82 29.80 14.25
CA ALA A 331 -5.41 29.42 14.23
C ALA A 331 -5.23 27.91 14.31
N GLU A 332 -4.37 27.37 13.44
CA GLU A 332 -4.01 25.95 13.44
C GLU A 332 -2.63 25.74 14.05
N VAL A 333 -2.48 24.64 14.80
CA VAL A 333 -1.17 24.16 15.29
C VAL A 333 -0.46 23.49 14.12
N ILE A 334 0.60 24.12 13.64
CA ILE A 334 1.43 23.59 12.55
C ILE A 334 2.72 23.00 13.11
N GLY A 335 3.22 21.90 12.49
CA GLY A 335 4.46 21.23 12.85
C GLY A 335 5.67 21.77 12.10
#